data_2603144088840cc569acfefe212cc284
#
_entry.id   2603144088840cc569acfefe212cc284
#
_cell.length_a   1.000
_cell.length_b   1.000
_cell.length_c   1.000
_cell.angle_alpha   90.00
_cell.angle_beta   90.00
_cell.angle_gamma   90.00
#
_symmetry.space_group_name_H-M   'P 1'
#
loop_
_entity.id
_entity.type
_entity.pdbx_description
1 polymer ?
#
loop_
_entity_poly.entity_id
_entity_poly.type
_entity_poly.pdbx_seq_one_letter_code
_entity_poly.pdbx_strand_id
1 'polypeptide(L)'
;MADGTCIDRRRFLGTVAMTIAATHLGTRGIASGSDGSSRELSALTGAAEWINSPRLTASSLAGKVVLVDFCTYTCINWLRTLPYVRAWAQKYRPHGLVVVGVHTPEFPFEHELDNVRRAMRQMRVEYPIAIDNDSAIWRAFDNQYWPALYLLDARGRIRQHQFGEGEYDTSEKSIQRSLADAVCRRRQQPRGHGSR
;
A
#
# COMPACT_ATOMS: atom_id res chain seq x y z
N MET A 1 12.46 -25.57 -2.89
CA MET A 1 11.65 -25.26 -4.06
C MET A 1 10.21 -25.54 -3.69
N ALA A 2 9.44 -24.54 -3.29
CA ALA A 2 8.02 -24.70 -2.98
C ALA A 2 7.23 -24.19 -4.18
N ASP A 3 6.63 -25.13 -4.89
CA ASP A 3 5.77 -24.89 -6.04
C ASP A 3 4.43 -24.36 -5.52
N GLY A 4 4.33 -23.03 -5.48
CA GLY A 4 3.13 -22.33 -5.02
C GLY A 4 2.01 -22.44 -6.03
N THR A 5 1.19 -23.45 -5.93
CA THR A 5 0.00 -23.66 -6.74
C THR A 5 -0.96 -22.47 -6.60
N CYS A 6 -1.11 -21.70 -7.66
CA CYS A 6 -2.11 -20.64 -7.78
C CYS A 6 -3.51 -21.26 -7.76
N ILE A 7 -4.14 -21.35 -6.60
CA ILE A 7 -5.49 -21.92 -6.48
C ILE A 7 -6.51 -20.89 -6.97
N ASP A 8 -7.14 -21.18 -8.11
CA ASP A 8 -8.25 -20.39 -8.65
C ASP A 8 -9.54 -20.70 -7.85
N ARG A 9 -9.91 -19.79 -6.94
CA ARG A 9 -11.11 -19.90 -6.10
C ARG A 9 -12.44 -19.66 -6.84
N ARG A 10 -12.43 -19.56 -8.18
CA ARG A 10 -13.64 -19.28 -8.98
C ARG A 10 -14.34 -20.53 -9.55
N ARG A 11 -13.88 -21.75 -9.26
CA ARG A 11 -14.45 -22.98 -9.85
C ARG A 11 -15.24 -23.88 -8.89
N PHE A 12 -15.90 -23.31 -7.89
CA PHE A 12 -16.88 -24.09 -7.10
C PHE A 12 -18.17 -23.30 -6.90
N LEU A 13 -19.00 -23.27 -7.94
CA LEU A 13 -20.44 -23.12 -7.81
C LEU A 13 -21.09 -23.94 -8.92
N GLY A 14 -21.42 -25.18 -8.56
CA GLY A 14 -22.22 -26.07 -9.35
C GLY A 14 -23.63 -25.54 -9.45
N THR A 15 -24.21 -25.80 -10.60
CA THR A 15 -25.52 -25.52 -11.12
C THR A 15 -26.64 -25.98 -10.17
N VAL A 16 -27.51 -25.05 -9.75
CA VAL A 16 -28.88 -25.32 -9.41
C VAL A 16 -29.77 -24.36 -10.20
N ALA A 17 -30.43 -24.89 -11.19
CA ALA A 17 -31.47 -24.21 -11.96
C ALA A 17 -32.74 -24.11 -11.10
N MET A 18 -33.25 -22.92 -10.88
CA MET A 18 -34.66 -22.71 -10.51
C MET A 18 -35.15 -21.43 -11.17
N THR A 19 -36.01 -21.63 -12.16
CA THR A 19 -36.79 -20.65 -12.90
C THR A 19 -37.85 -20.02 -11.98
N ILE A 20 -37.79 -18.70 -11.79
CA ILE A 20 -38.97 -17.90 -11.46
C ILE A 20 -38.87 -16.61 -12.27
N ALA A 21 -39.85 -16.43 -13.16
CA ALA A 21 -40.07 -15.20 -13.91
C ALA A 21 -40.71 -14.15 -13.01
N ALA A 22 -40.13 -12.95 -12.93
CA ALA A 22 -40.86 -11.75 -12.56
C ALA A 22 -40.15 -10.50 -13.16
N THR A 23 -40.88 -9.87 -14.03
CA THR A 23 -40.62 -8.59 -14.68
C THR A 23 -40.56 -7.46 -13.68
N HIS A 24 -39.43 -6.76 -13.58
CA HIS A 24 -39.41 -5.35 -13.19
C HIS A 24 -38.34 -4.61 -13.97
N LEU A 25 -38.78 -3.77 -14.88
CA LEU A 25 -37.99 -2.73 -15.54
C LEU A 25 -37.46 -1.76 -14.47
N GLY A 26 -36.17 -1.78 -14.28
CA GLY A 26 -35.45 -0.79 -13.48
C GLY A 26 -34.05 -0.66 -14.08
N THR A 27 -33.87 0.32 -14.96
CA THR A 27 -32.57 0.73 -15.47
C THR A 27 -31.73 1.26 -14.33
N ARG A 28 -31.03 0.37 -13.62
CA ARG A 28 -29.91 0.76 -12.78
C ARG A 28 -28.69 0.81 -13.68
N GLY A 29 -28.22 2.03 -13.90
CA GLY A 29 -26.97 2.28 -14.59
C GLY A 29 -25.86 1.39 -14.03
N ILE A 30 -25.23 0.63 -14.90
CA ILE A 30 -23.99 -0.06 -14.63
C ILE A 30 -22.99 1.05 -14.37
N ALA A 31 -22.69 1.33 -13.08
CA ALA A 31 -21.54 2.12 -12.74
C ALA A 31 -20.33 1.39 -13.33
N SER A 32 -19.82 1.90 -14.43
CA SER A 32 -18.51 1.54 -14.96
C SER A 32 -17.55 1.67 -13.79
N GLY A 33 -17.00 0.53 -13.34
CA GLY A 33 -15.91 0.50 -12.40
C GLY A 33 -14.77 1.31 -12.99
N SER A 34 -14.64 2.55 -12.59
CA SER A 34 -13.45 3.32 -12.82
C SER A 34 -12.27 2.51 -12.31
N ASP A 35 -11.24 2.33 -13.13
CA ASP A 35 -9.88 1.96 -12.70
C ASP A 35 -9.36 3.08 -11.76
N GLY A 36 -10.04 3.26 -10.62
CA GLY A 36 -9.74 4.26 -9.65
C GLY A 36 -8.56 3.80 -8.83
N SER A 37 -7.42 4.45 -9.01
CA SER A 37 -6.49 4.62 -7.93
C SER A 37 -7.31 4.94 -6.69
N SER A 38 -7.16 4.15 -5.61
CA SER A 38 -7.90 4.40 -4.38
C SER A 38 -7.63 5.84 -3.92
N ARG A 39 -8.56 6.43 -3.17
CA ARG A 39 -8.40 7.78 -2.58
C ARG A 39 -7.06 7.90 -1.86
N GLU A 40 -6.68 6.86 -1.14
CA GLU A 40 -5.46 6.76 -0.36
C GLU A 40 -4.21 6.79 -1.26
N LEU A 41 -4.22 6.02 -2.35
CA LEU A 41 -3.10 6.00 -3.28
C LEU A 41 -2.95 7.35 -4.01
N SER A 42 -4.07 7.99 -4.36
CA SER A 42 -4.05 9.34 -4.95
C SER A 42 -3.49 10.37 -3.99
N ALA A 43 -3.89 10.35 -2.72
CA ALA A 43 -3.37 11.24 -1.70
C ALA A 43 -1.86 11.02 -1.48
N LEU A 44 -1.43 9.76 -1.37
CA LEU A 44 -0.03 9.39 -1.20
C LEU A 44 0.84 9.94 -2.33
N THR A 45 0.41 9.79 -3.58
CA THR A 45 1.15 10.30 -4.74
C THR A 45 1.01 11.82 -4.92
N GLY A 46 0.11 12.45 -4.16
CA GLY A 46 -0.12 13.90 -4.12
C GLY A 46 0.89 14.68 -3.27
N ALA A 47 1.72 14.02 -2.44
CA ALA A 47 2.71 14.68 -1.62
C ALA A 47 3.59 15.63 -2.45
N ALA A 48 3.76 16.86 -1.94
CA ALA A 48 4.53 17.89 -2.64
C ALA A 48 6.04 17.64 -2.57
N GLU A 49 6.52 17.17 -1.43
CA GLU A 49 7.93 16.95 -1.13
C GLU A 49 8.20 15.48 -0.81
N TRP A 50 9.39 15.01 -1.27
CA TRP A 50 9.86 13.64 -1.07
C TRP A 50 11.32 13.62 -0.62
N ILE A 51 11.64 12.66 0.26
CA ILE A 51 13.01 12.37 0.69
C ILE A 51 13.35 10.93 0.21
N ASN A 52 14.61 10.69 -0.14
CA ASN A 52 15.18 9.41 -0.60
C ASN A 52 14.65 8.91 -1.96
N SER A 53 13.80 9.67 -2.63
CA SER A 53 13.32 9.32 -3.99
C SER A 53 12.82 10.56 -4.72
N PRO A 54 12.73 10.51 -6.06
CA PRO A 54 11.85 11.39 -6.81
C PRO A 54 10.39 11.17 -6.37
N ARG A 55 9.51 12.10 -6.72
CA ARG A 55 8.07 11.97 -6.49
C ARG A 55 7.55 10.66 -7.05
N LEU A 56 6.91 9.86 -6.21
CA LEU A 56 6.24 8.65 -6.66
C LEU A 56 4.91 9.02 -7.36
N THR A 57 4.60 8.27 -8.40
CA THR A 57 3.38 8.44 -9.19
C THR A 57 2.51 7.19 -9.12
N ALA A 58 1.22 7.31 -9.43
CA ALA A 58 0.33 6.15 -9.50
C ALA A 58 0.87 5.08 -10.47
N SER A 59 1.47 5.49 -11.61
CA SER A 59 2.09 4.57 -12.57
C SER A 59 3.32 3.86 -12.02
N SER A 60 4.14 4.53 -11.19
CA SER A 60 5.31 3.90 -10.55
C SER A 60 4.93 2.87 -9.49
N LEU A 61 3.74 3.00 -8.91
CA LEU A 61 3.18 2.10 -7.90
C LEU A 61 2.25 1.04 -8.51
N ALA A 62 1.87 1.16 -9.77
CA ALA A 62 0.97 0.22 -10.43
C ALA A 62 1.52 -1.20 -10.39
N GLY A 63 0.71 -2.15 -9.93
CA GLY A 63 1.08 -3.56 -9.83
C GLY A 63 2.09 -3.86 -8.72
N LYS A 64 2.43 -2.91 -7.86
CA LYS A 64 3.27 -3.09 -6.68
C LYS A 64 2.41 -3.32 -5.43
N VAL A 65 2.97 -4.02 -4.47
CA VAL A 65 2.46 -4.03 -3.11
C VAL A 65 3.08 -2.85 -2.38
N VAL A 66 2.26 -2.02 -1.72
CA VAL A 66 2.73 -0.80 -1.06
C VAL A 66 2.50 -0.94 0.45
N LEU A 67 3.56 -0.75 1.23
CA LEU A 67 3.47 -0.60 2.68
C LEU A 67 3.63 0.88 3.02
N VAL A 68 2.58 1.50 3.53
CA VAL A 68 2.59 2.88 4.01
C VAL A 68 2.88 2.86 5.51
N ASP A 69 3.91 3.61 5.93
CA ASP A 69 4.39 3.72 7.31
C ASP A 69 4.22 5.18 7.77
N PHE A 70 3.13 5.46 8.50
CA PHE A 70 2.93 6.77 9.12
C PHE A 70 3.90 6.97 10.27
N CYS A 71 4.66 8.03 10.19
CA CYS A 71 5.77 8.31 11.09
C CYS A 71 5.87 9.78 11.49
N THR A 72 6.45 10.00 12.64
CA THR A 72 7.15 11.23 12.98
C THR A 72 8.45 10.87 13.69
N TYR A 73 9.53 11.60 13.40
CA TYR A 73 10.88 11.14 13.77
C TYR A 73 11.20 11.20 15.28
N THR A 74 10.38 11.88 16.08
CA THR A 74 10.51 11.92 17.54
C THR A 74 9.66 10.85 18.25
N CYS A 75 8.75 10.18 17.55
CA CYS A 75 7.86 9.20 18.16
C CYS A 75 8.63 7.94 18.56
N ILE A 76 8.73 7.67 19.88
CA ILE A 76 9.45 6.52 20.41
C ILE A 76 8.87 5.19 19.92
N ASN A 77 7.55 5.10 19.77
CA ASN A 77 6.88 3.88 19.30
C ASN A 77 7.24 3.61 17.82
N TRP A 78 7.31 4.68 17.00
CA TRP A 78 7.78 4.54 15.62
C TRP A 78 9.27 4.12 15.57
N LEU A 79 10.12 4.68 16.42
CA LEU A 79 11.53 4.30 16.49
C LEU A 79 11.72 2.81 16.82
N ARG A 80 10.83 2.22 17.63
CA ARG A 80 10.83 0.79 17.94
C ARG A 80 10.32 -0.06 16.77
N THR A 81 9.43 0.46 15.94
CA THR A 81 8.91 -0.20 14.73
C THR A 81 9.90 -0.14 13.57
N LEU A 82 10.70 0.92 13.49
CA LEU A 82 11.59 1.22 12.38
C LEU A 82 12.55 0.07 11.97
N PRO A 83 13.17 -0.70 12.88
CA PRO A 83 14.04 -1.83 12.49
C PRO A 83 13.32 -2.86 11.61
N TYR A 84 12.07 -3.15 11.92
CA TYR A 84 11.24 -4.11 11.16
C TYR A 84 10.88 -3.56 9.78
N VAL A 85 10.41 -2.31 9.70
CA VAL A 85 10.05 -1.66 8.44
C VAL A 85 11.27 -1.58 7.50
N ARG A 86 12.45 -1.23 8.03
CA ARG A 86 13.71 -1.22 7.26
C ARG A 86 14.08 -2.61 6.74
N ALA A 87 13.96 -3.64 7.59
CA ALA A 87 14.24 -5.01 7.19
C ALA A 87 13.29 -5.48 6.08
N TRP A 88 11.99 -5.18 6.18
CA TRP A 88 11.02 -5.51 5.14
C TRP A 88 11.28 -4.73 3.84
N ALA A 89 11.60 -3.44 3.93
CA ALA A 89 11.96 -2.62 2.77
C ALA A 89 13.12 -3.24 2.01
N GLN A 90 14.19 -3.65 2.68
CA GLN A 90 15.36 -4.27 2.08
C GLN A 90 15.04 -5.67 1.51
N LYS A 91 14.40 -6.54 2.33
CA LYS A 91 14.13 -7.94 2.03
C LYS A 91 13.18 -8.11 0.85
N TYR A 92 12.10 -7.30 0.80
CA TYR A 92 11.01 -7.51 -0.16
C TYR A 92 11.00 -6.55 -1.35
N ARG A 93 11.89 -5.55 -1.37
CA ARG A 93 12.06 -4.66 -2.55
C ARG A 93 12.28 -5.44 -3.86
N PRO A 94 13.15 -6.48 -3.94
CA PRO A 94 13.32 -7.26 -5.16
C PRO A 94 12.07 -8.04 -5.57
N HIS A 95 11.16 -8.28 -4.63
CA HIS A 95 9.91 -9.02 -4.86
C HIS A 95 8.72 -8.13 -5.21
N GLY A 96 8.92 -6.80 -5.25
CA GLY A 96 7.91 -5.84 -5.66
C GLY A 96 7.16 -5.15 -4.52
N LEU A 97 7.69 -5.18 -3.28
CA LEU A 97 7.26 -4.31 -2.21
C LEU A 97 7.85 -2.91 -2.41
N VAL A 98 7.01 -1.90 -2.26
CA VAL A 98 7.42 -0.51 -2.09
C VAL A 98 7.02 -0.08 -0.69
N VAL A 99 7.98 0.29 0.14
CA VAL A 99 7.71 0.93 1.42
C VAL A 99 7.72 2.43 1.20
N VAL A 100 6.72 3.12 1.74
CA VAL A 100 6.62 4.59 1.72
C VAL A 100 6.36 5.05 3.14
N GLY A 101 7.31 5.78 3.73
CA GLY A 101 7.05 6.51 4.97
C GLY A 101 6.23 7.76 4.66
N VAL A 102 5.26 8.05 5.50
CA VAL A 102 4.50 9.30 5.48
C VAL A 102 4.84 10.06 6.75
N HIS A 103 5.65 11.09 6.59
CA HIS A 103 6.04 11.93 7.72
C HIS A 103 4.97 13.00 7.93
N THR A 104 4.11 12.78 8.93
CA THR A 104 3.12 13.74 9.40
C THR A 104 3.60 14.30 10.73
N PRO A 105 3.87 15.62 10.85
CA PRO A 105 4.47 16.20 12.04
C PRO A 105 3.49 16.23 13.22
N GLU A 106 4.01 15.97 14.43
CA GLU A 106 3.32 16.16 15.70
C GLU A 106 3.69 17.51 16.35
N PHE A 107 4.96 17.93 16.17
CA PHE A 107 5.49 19.13 16.77
C PHE A 107 5.92 20.18 15.72
N PRO A 108 5.91 21.49 16.05
CA PRO A 108 6.25 22.55 15.09
C PRO A 108 7.62 22.37 14.40
N PHE A 109 8.65 21.92 15.12
CA PHE A 109 9.99 21.72 14.57
C PHE A 109 10.09 20.53 13.60
N GLU A 110 9.10 19.66 13.55
CA GLU A 110 9.02 18.53 12.62
C GLU A 110 8.49 18.93 11.25
N HIS A 111 7.93 20.13 11.09
CA HIS A 111 7.56 20.68 9.79
C HIS A 111 8.80 21.08 8.97
N GLU A 112 9.94 21.33 9.63
CA GLU A 112 11.17 21.76 8.97
C GLU A 112 11.83 20.62 8.20
N LEU A 113 11.82 20.71 6.87
CA LEU A 113 12.27 19.66 5.97
C LEU A 113 13.74 19.25 6.24
N ASP A 114 14.61 20.18 6.61
CA ASP A 114 16.01 19.88 6.91
C ASP A 114 16.16 19.08 8.22
N ASN A 115 15.27 19.28 9.20
CA ASN A 115 15.23 18.46 10.39
C ASN A 115 14.81 17.04 10.04
N VAL A 116 13.77 16.88 9.23
CA VAL A 116 13.32 15.56 8.76
C VAL A 116 14.41 14.85 7.96
N ARG A 117 15.03 15.52 6.99
CA ARG A 117 16.15 14.97 6.20
C ARG A 117 17.32 14.50 7.07
N ARG A 118 17.69 15.30 8.08
CA ARG A 118 18.75 14.96 9.02
C ARG A 118 18.37 13.72 9.84
N ALA A 119 17.16 13.68 10.39
CA ALA A 119 16.65 12.56 11.17
C ALA A 119 16.62 11.28 10.34
N MET A 120 16.07 11.30 9.12
CA MET A 120 16.02 10.12 8.25
C MET A 120 17.42 9.57 7.94
N ARG A 121 18.41 10.45 7.67
CA ARG A 121 19.81 10.02 7.48
C ARG A 121 20.40 9.37 8.74
N GLN A 122 20.23 10.00 9.90
CA GLN A 122 20.76 9.47 11.18
C GLN A 122 20.18 8.11 11.51
N MET A 123 18.90 7.91 11.21
CA MET A 123 18.16 6.65 11.44
C MET A 123 18.34 5.64 10.31
N ARG A 124 19.12 5.97 9.26
CA ARG A 124 19.37 5.12 8.10
C ARG A 124 18.08 4.67 7.42
N VAL A 125 17.13 5.58 7.28
CA VAL A 125 15.92 5.36 6.48
C VAL A 125 16.28 5.60 5.02
N GLU A 126 16.17 4.56 4.19
CA GLU A 126 16.55 4.60 2.78
C GLU A 126 15.34 4.49 1.82
N TYR A 127 14.19 4.08 2.35
CA TYR A 127 12.96 4.04 1.56
C TYR A 127 12.35 5.43 1.37
N PRO A 128 11.51 5.63 0.34
CA PRO A 128 10.84 6.89 0.07
C PRO A 128 10.06 7.44 1.27
N ILE A 129 10.18 8.73 1.53
CA ILE A 129 9.41 9.45 2.54
C ILE A 129 8.61 10.56 1.86
N ALA A 130 7.29 10.50 1.97
CA ALA A 130 6.37 11.56 1.61
C ALA A 130 6.23 12.55 2.77
N ILE A 131 6.33 13.83 2.51
CA ILE A 131 6.14 14.89 3.52
C ILE A 131 4.67 15.29 3.53
N ASP A 132 4.03 15.19 4.68
CA ASP A 132 2.59 15.40 4.90
C ASP A 132 2.33 16.51 5.93
N ASN A 133 2.97 17.66 5.74
CA ASN A 133 2.92 18.79 6.67
C ASN A 133 1.51 19.37 6.86
N ASP A 134 0.63 19.21 5.90
CA ASP A 134 -0.77 19.62 5.95
C ASP A 134 -1.72 18.49 6.36
N SER A 135 -1.19 17.31 6.68
CA SER A 135 -1.94 16.11 7.06
C SER A 135 -2.97 15.66 6.00
N ALA A 136 -2.73 15.94 4.72
CA ALA A 136 -3.63 15.56 3.64
C ALA A 136 -3.66 14.04 3.43
N ILE A 137 -2.47 13.40 3.47
CA ILE A 137 -2.36 11.94 3.36
C ILE A 137 -2.93 11.28 4.63
N TRP A 138 -2.59 11.81 5.80
CA TRP A 138 -3.13 11.37 7.08
C TRP A 138 -4.66 11.29 7.07
N ARG A 139 -5.33 12.38 6.65
CA ARG A 139 -6.80 12.43 6.55
C ARG A 139 -7.35 11.49 5.47
N ALA A 140 -6.64 11.29 4.36
CA ALA A 140 -7.08 10.40 3.29
C ALA A 140 -7.12 8.94 3.72
N PHE A 141 -6.20 8.54 4.63
CA PHE A 141 -6.15 7.21 5.23
C PHE A 141 -7.02 7.06 6.48
N ASP A 142 -7.70 8.13 6.91
CA ASP A 142 -8.42 8.19 8.19
C ASP A 142 -7.53 7.75 9.37
N ASN A 143 -6.24 8.15 9.30
CA ASN A 143 -5.26 7.75 10.31
C ASN A 143 -5.41 8.56 11.60
N GLN A 144 -5.06 7.95 12.74
CA GLN A 144 -5.18 8.56 14.07
C GLN A 144 -3.97 8.30 14.98
N TYR A 145 -2.97 7.52 14.50
CA TYR A 145 -1.90 7.01 15.37
C TYR A 145 -0.52 7.08 14.70
N TRP A 146 0.52 7.27 15.54
CA TRP A 146 1.91 7.00 15.21
C TRP A 146 2.45 5.87 16.11
N PRO A 147 3.12 4.85 15.54
CA PRO A 147 3.11 4.52 14.13
C PRO A 147 1.77 3.94 13.67
N ALA A 148 1.54 3.96 12.37
CA ALA A 148 0.47 3.19 11.76
C ALA A 148 0.97 2.62 10.42
N LEU A 149 0.71 1.34 10.19
CA LEU A 149 1.06 0.64 8.97
C LEU A 149 -0.19 0.33 8.17
N TYR A 150 -0.17 0.61 6.87
CA TYR A 150 -1.23 0.23 5.94
C TYR A 150 -0.62 -0.54 4.78
N LEU A 151 -1.11 -1.75 4.54
CA LEU A 151 -0.67 -2.58 3.44
C LEU A 151 -1.68 -2.52 2.30
N LEU A 152 -1.24 -2.01 1.14
CA LEU A 152 -2.04 -1.95 -0.08
C LEU A 152 -1.62 -3.08 -1.04
N ASP A 153 -2.60 -3.76 -1.62
CA ASP A 153 -2.35 -4.77 -2.65
C ASP A 153 -1.96 -4.12 -3.99
N ALA A 154 -1.58 -4.96 -4.97
CA ALA A 154 -1.21 -4.51 -6.31
C ALA A 154 -2.33 -3.80 -7.10
N ARG A 155 -3.53 -3.65 -6.53
CA ARG A 155 -4.65 -2.86 -7.05
C ARG A 155 -4.84 -1.56 -6.27
N GLY A 156 -3.97 -1.26 -5.30
CA GLY A 156 -4.07 -0.08 -4.44
C GLY A 156 -5.16 -0.18 -3.36
N ARG A 157 -5.66 -1.38 -3.03
CA ARG A 157 -6.68 -1.57 -2.00
C ARG A 157 -6.01 -1.93 -0.69
N ILE A 158 -6.42 -1.28 0.40
CA ILE A 158 -5.97 -1.61 1.75
C ILE A 158 -6.39 -3.05 2.09
N ARG A 159 -5.43 -3.87 2.47
CA ARG A 159 -5.60 -5.28 2.85
C ARG A 159 -5.44 -5.50 4.35
N GLN A 160 -4.65 -4.65 4.98
CA GLN A 160 -4.41 -4.68 6.42
C GLN A 160 -4.01 -3.28 6.86
N HIS A 161 -4.36 -2.95 8.08
CA HIS A 161 -3.77 -1.85 8.85
C HIS A 161 -3.36 -2.36 10.23
N GLN A 162 -2.34 -1.72 10.81
CA GLN A 162 -1.84 -1.96 12.15
C GLN A 162 -1.59 -0.60 12.81
N PHE A 163 -2.18 -0.38 13.98
CA PHE A 163 -1.98 0.83 14.77
C PHE A 163 -1.06 0.55 15.95
N GLY A 164 -0.14 1.47 16.20
CA GLY A 164 0.87 1.31 17.23
C GLY A 164 1.97 0.31 16.84
N GLU A 165 2.80 -0.02 17.82
CA GLU A 165 3.89 -0.98 17.69
C GLU A 165 3.40 -2.43 17.92
N GLY A 166 4.18 -3.42 17.46
CA GLY A 166 3.87 -4.84 17.62
C GLY A 166 3.33 -5.51 16.35
N GLU A 167 2.78 -6.72 16.51
CA GLU A 167 2.19 -7.55 15.44
C GLU A 167 3.10 -7.73 14.18
N TYR A 168 4.43 -7.70 14.38
CA TYR A 168 5.39 -7.69 13.27
C TYR A 168 5.33 -8.97 12.43
N ASP A 169 5.15 -10.14 13.06
CA ASP A 169 5.01 -11.42 12.36
C ASP A 169 3.73 -11.46 11.51
N THR A 170 2.64 -10.91 12.03
CA THR A 170 1.35 -10.82 11.32
C THR A 170 1.48 -9.90 10.12
N SER A 171 2.12 -8.76 10.30
CA SER A 171 2.37 -7.79 9.23
C SER A 171 3.28 -8.38 8.15
N GLU A 172 4.36 -9.07 8.51
CA GLU A 172 5.25 -9.72 7.54
C GLU A 172 4.55 -10.83 6.75
N LYS A 173 3.74 -11.67 7.41
CA LYS A 173 2.93 -12.69 6.72
C LYS A 173 1.95 -12.08 5.71
N SER A 174 1.38 -10.93 6.04
CA SER A 174 0.46 -10.22 5.13
C SER A 174 1.19 -9.61 3.93
N ILE A 175 2.39 -9.09 4.12
CA ILE A 175 3.28 -8.64 3.04
C ILE A 175 3.56 -9.83 2.10
N GLN A 176 3.98 -10.97 2.63
CA GLN A 176 4.29 -12.17 1.85
C GLN A 176 3.08 -12.65 1.03
N ARG A 177 1.89 -12.71 1.64
CA ARG A 177 0.65 -13.09 0.95
C ARG A 177 0.32 -12.11 -0.19
N SER A 178 0.39 -10.81 0.07
CA SER A 178 0.09 -9.79 -0.95
C SER A 178 1.06 -9.83 -2.13
N LEU A 179 2.34 -10.12 -1.86
CA LEU A 179 3.36 -10.30 -2.91
C LEU A 179 3.10 -11.57 -3.73
N ALA A 180 2.76 -12.69 -3.10
CA ALA A 180 2.40 -13.93 -3.79
C ALA A 180 1.18 -13.73 -4.69
N ASP A 181 0.13 -13.06 -4.19
CA ASP A 181 -1.07 -12.72 -4.97
C ASP A 181 -0.73 -11.83 -6.17
N ALA A 182 0.18 -10.86 -6.01
CA ALA A 182 0.60 -9.99 -7.09
C ALA A 182 1.36 -10.75 -8.21
N VAL A 183 2.20 -11.71 -7.85
CA VAL A 183 2.89 -12.58 -8.81
C VAL A 183 1.90 -13.47 -9.56
N CYS A 184 0.97 -14.08 -8.85
CA CYS A 184 -0.06 -14.96 -9.42
C CYS A 184 -0.88 -14.23 -10.48
N ARG A 185 -1.31 -13.00 -10.21
CA ARG A 185 -2.07 -12.15 -11.15
C ARG A 185 -1.28 -11.79 -12.39
N ARG A 186 0.01 -11.43 -12.25
CA ARG A 186 0.86 -11.11 -13.41
C ARG A 186 0.99 -12.28 -14.37
N ARG A 187 1.02 -13.52 -13.85
CA ARG A 187 1.05 -14.73 -14.68
C ARG A 187 -0.27 -15.00 -15.40
N GLN A 188 -1.40 -14.56 -14.86
CA GLN A 188 -2.75 -14.77 -15.43
C GLN A 188 -3.16 -13.68 -16.44
N GLN A 189 -2.47 -12.54 -16.48
CA GLN A 189 -2.71 -11.52 -17.51
C GLN A 189 -2.13 -12.01 -18.85
N PRO A 190 -2.94 -12.17 -19.91
CA PRO A 190 -2.43 -12.54 -21.23
C PRO A 190 -1.41 -11.48 -21.66
N ARG A 191 -0.25 -11.91 -22.11
CA ARG A 191 0.70 -11.03 -22.77
C ARG A 191 -0.03 -10.50 -24.00
N GLY A 192 -0.35 -9.20 -23.99
CA GLY A 192 -0.95 -8.54 -25.14
C GLY A 192 -0.11 -8.86 -26.38
N HIS A 193 -0.74 -9.51 -27.37
CA HIS A 193 -0.12 -9.68 -28.69
C HIS A 193 0.13 -8.28 -29.23
N GLY A 194 1.39 -7.91 -29.31
CA GLY A 194 1.80 -6.73 -30.05
C GLY A 194 1.40 -6.94 -31.50
N SER A 195 0.34 -6.29 -31.93
CA SER A 195 0.03 -6.11 -33.34
C SER A 195 1.15 -5.26 -33.96
N ARG A 196 1.91 -5.87 -34.83
CA ARG A 196 2.83 -5.21 -35.75
C ARG A 196 2.03 -4.41 -36.79
#